data_ba9031a2a56575853922743befe2e9e7
#
_entry.id   ba9031a2a56575853922743befe2e9e7
#
_cell.length_a   1.000
_cell.length_b   1.000
_cell.length_c   1.000
_cell.angle_alpha   90.00
_cell.angle_beta   90.00
_cell.angle_gamma   90.00
#
_symmetry.space_group_name_H-M   'P 1'
#
loop_
_entity.id
_entity.type
_entity.pdbx_description
1 polymer ?
#
loop_
_entity_poly.entity_id
_entity_poly.type
_entity_poly.pdbx_seq_one_letter_code
_entity_poly.pdbx_strand_id
1 'polypeptide(L)'
;MLTPKRIITIGIASLSMLLSGCAVHFDNVVVTSSGRAQLAEMDPKMDRNIRELAGALLSLGPYISRDEAMDLAYDSYVYPMKLANEWGLTWPPMYHNTLRNAKLRPKGLCVDWADAMITMARRKNMKTMDIYWGVSNRGDPWREHSTLIVTAKGQPFDTGIILDPWRNSGKLYWLHHIEDPAYKWKYHAGPFSPLPPLGQSTAKRIVQ
;
A
#
# COMPACT_ATOMS: atom_id res chain seq x y z
N MET A 1 -42.22 -25.86 17.30
CA MET A 1 -40.91 -26.35 17.72
C MET A 1 -40.09 -26.67 16.48
N LEU A 2 -39.02 -25.92 16.23
CA LEU A 2 -38.07 -26.18 15.13
C LEU A 2 -37.23 -27.40 15.50
N THR A 3 -37.11 -28.37 14.60
CA THR A 3 -36.31 -29.58 14.84
C THR A 3 -34.82 -29.21 14.93
N PRO A 4 -34.02 -29.92 15.74
CA PRO A 4 -32.60 -29.60 15.93
C PRO A 4 -31.81 -29.60 14.62
N LYS A 5 -32.16 -30.39 13.62
CA LYS A 5 -31.56 -30.39 12.29
C LYS A 5 -31.74 -29.06 11.54
N ARG A 6 -32.87 -28.38 11.67
CA ARG A 6 -33.10 -27.06 11.05
C ARG A 6 -32.30 -25.95 11.71
N ILE A 7 -32.12 -26.02 13.02
CA ILE A 7 -31.31 -25.03 13.78
C ILE A 7 -29.85 -25.13 13.38
N ILE A 8 -29.30 -26.34 13.23
CA ILE A 8 -27.92 -26.57 12.81
C ILE A 8 -27.70 -26.05 11.37
N THR A 9 -28.62 -26.31 10.45
CA THR A 9 -28.51 -25.86 9.06
C THR A 9 -28.54 -24.33 8.95
N ILE A 10 -29.38 -23.66 9.73
CA ILE A 10 -29.45 -22.19 9.76
C ILE A 10 -28.18 -21.62 10.38
N GLY A 11 -27.64 -22.22 11.44
CA GLY A 11 -26.40 -21.79 12.07
C GLY A 11 -25.19 -21.89 11.15
N ILE A 12 -25.08 -22.97 10.38
CA ILE A 12 -23.98 -23.15 9.41
C ILE A 12 -24.10 -22.17 8.23
N ALA A 13 -25.31 -21.95 7.70
CA ALA A 13 -25.53 -20.98 6.63
C ALA A 13 -25.21 -19.54 7.09
N SER A 14 -25.61 -19.17 8.31
CA SER A 14 -25.31 -17.85 8.89
C SER A 14 -23.82 -17.64 9.15
N LEU A 15 -23.10 -18.67 9.59
CA LEU A 15 -21.66 -18.62 9.82
C LEU A 15 -20.88 -18.51 8.50
N SER A 16 -21.37 -19.16 7.44
CA SER A 16 -20.76 -19.10 6.11
C SER A 16 -20.86 -17.70 5.49
N MET A 17 -21.91 -16.95 5.76
CA MET A 17 -22.08 -15.57 5.30
C MET A 17 -21.12 -14.58 6.00
N LEU A 18 -20.71 -14.86 7.25
CA LEU A 18 -19.79 -14.02 8.00
C LEU A 18 -18.31 -14.18 7.56
N LEU A 19 -18.02 -15.22 6.79
CA LEU A 19 -16.66 -15.54 6.29
C LEU A 19 -16.45 -15.19 4.81
N SER A 20 -17.46 -14.63 4.13
CA SER A 20 -17.34 -14.27 2.72
C SER A 20 -16.80 -12.84 2.57
N GLY A 21 -15.55 -12.70 2.18
CA GLY A 21 -15.01 -11.43 1.71
C GLY A 21 -15.57 -11.09 0.33
N CYS A 22 -15.82 -9.80 0.07
CA CYS A 22 -16.18 -9.33 -1.27
C CYS A 22 -14.95 -9.33 -2.16
N ALA A 23 -15.06 -9.87 -3.37
CA ALA A 23 -14.02 -9.74 -4.38
C ALA A 23 -13.85 -8.25 -4.74
N VAL A 24 -12.60 -7.83 -4.86
CA VAL A 24 -12.25 -6.48 -5.30
C VAL A 24 -11.82 -6.57 -6.74
N HIS A 25 -12.46 -5.77 -7.60
CA HIS A 25 -12.11 -5.63 -9.00
C HIS A 25 -12.21 -4.17 -9.44
N PHE A 26 -11.29 -3.74 -10.30
CA PHE A 26 -11.22 -2.40 -10.85
C PHE A 26 -11.34 -2.49 -12.37
N ASP A 27 -12.56 -2.23 -12.90
CA ASP A 27 -12.84 -2.36 -14.34
C ASP A 27 -12.17 -1.26 -15.17
N ASN A 28 -11.90 -0.10 -14.56
CA ASN A 28 -11.33 1.07 -15.23
C ASN A 28 -9.79 1.07 -15.29
N VAL A 29 -9.16 -0.12 -15.22
CA VAL A 29 -7.70 -0.22 -15.33
C VAL A 29 -7.34 -1.14 -16.49
N VAL A 30 -6.54 -0.60 -17.40
CA VAL A 30 -5.96 -1.33 -18.53
C VAL A 30 -4.45 -1.42 -18.41
N VAL A 31 -3.86 -2.43 -19.05
CA VAL A 31 -2.40 -2.61 -19.08
C VAL A 31 -1.93 -2.32 -20.50
N THR A 32 -1.00 -1.38 -20.65
CA THR A 32 -0.39 -1.06 -21.94
C THR A 32 0.50 -2.18 -22.45
N SER A 33 0.90 -2.13 -23.70
CA SER A 33 1.88 -3.05 -24.29
C SER A 33 3.23 -3.04 -23.56
N SER A 34 3.59 -1.92 -22.92
CA SER A 34 4.79 -1.82 -22.07
C SER A 34 4.60 -2.37 -20.64
N GLY A 35 3.41 -2.87 -20.31
CA GLY A 35 3.10 -3.38 -18.97
C GLY A 35 2.73 -2.31 -17.92
N ARG A 36 2.65 -1.02 -18.33
CA ARG A 36 2.22 0.06 -17.42
C ARG A 36 0.70 0.02 -17.23
N ALA A 37 0.26 0.20 -15.97
CA ALA A 37 -1.15 0.38 -15.66
C ALA A 37 -1.62 1.78 -16.08
N GLN A 38 -2.79 1.86 -16.68
CA GLN A 38 -3.44 3.12 -17.04
C GLN A 38 -4.94 3.04 -16.75
N LEU A 39 -5.55 4.19 -16.52
CA LEU A 39 -7.01 4.28 -16.50
C LEU A 39 -7.53 4.27 -17.94
N ALA A 40 -8.57 3.48 -18.20
CA ALA A 40 -9.27 3.50 -19.47
C ALA A 40 -9.98 4.85 -19.67
N GLU A 41 -10.51 5.42 -18.57
CA GLU A 41 -11.13 6.72 -18.54
C GLU A 41 -10.75 7.45 -17.24
N MET A 42 -10.46 8.73 -17.32
CA MET A 42 -10.18 9.59 -16.16
C MET A 42 -11.47 10.23 -15.68
N ASP A 43 -12.01 9.75 -14.57
CA ASP A 43 -13.15 10.42 -13.92
C ASP A 43 -12.69 11.63 -13.08
N PRO A 44 -13.56 12.65 -12.90
CA PRO A 44 -13.18 13.88 -12.19
C PRO A 44 -12.78 13.69 -10.73
N LYS A 45 -13.28 12.65 -10.06
CA LYS A 45 -12.90 12.34 -8.68
C LYS A 45 -11.49 11.76 -8.63
N MET A 46 -11.16 10.86 -9.54
CA MET A 46 -9.82 10.28 -9.62
C MET A 46 -8.78 11.34 -9.98
N ASP A 47 -9.07 12.20 -10.96
CA ASP A 47 -8.19 13.32 -11.32
C ASP A 47 -7.92 14.24 -10.12
N ARG A 48 -8.97 14.60 -9.37
CA ARG A 48 -8.82 15.39 -8.14
C ARG A 48 -7.95 14.69 -7.10
N ASN A 49 -8.19 13.43 -6.81
CA ASN A 49 -7.40 12.65 -5.84
C ASN A 49 -5.92 12.59 -6.24
N ILE A 50 -5.63 12.39 -7.52
CA ILE A 50 -4.25 12.37 -8.04
C ILE A 50 -3.58 13.73 -7.85
N ARG A 51 -4.29 14.84 -8.16
CA ARG A 51 -3.79 16.21 -7.97
C ARG A 51 -3.59 16.56 -6.51
N GLU A 52 -4.46 16.11 -5.62
CA GLU A 52 -4.33 16.31 -4.17
C GLU A 52 -3.05 15.62 -3.63
N LEU A 53 -2.81 14.37 -4.02
CA LEU A 53 -1.58 13.69 -3.66
C LEU A 53 -0.35 14.37 -4.27
N ALA A 54 -0.41 14.77 -5.54
CA ALA A 54 0.70 15.50 -6.17
C ALA A 54 0.98 16.82 -5.46
N GLY A 55 -0.05 17.54 -5.04
CA GLY A 55 0.07 18.76 -4.24
C GLY A 55 0.71 18.50 -2.87
N ALA A 56 0.31 17.42 -2.19
CA ALA A 56 0.91 17.01 -0.94
C ALA A 56 2.38 16.61 -1.10
N LEU A 57 2.74 15.89 -2.15
CA LEU A 57 4.14 15.57 -2.46
C LEU A 57 4.96 16.84 -2.71
N LEU A 58 4.43 17.80 -3.47
CA LEU A 58 5.09 19.09 -3.72
C LEU A 58 5.32 19.88 -2.42
N SER A 59 4.43 19.77 -1.43
CA SER A 59 4.56 20.46 -0.15
C SER A 59 5.68 19.92 0.74
N LEU A 60 6.26 18.75 0.44
CA LEU A 60 7.38 18.17 1.17
C LEU A 60 8.69 18.98 1.02
N GLY A 61 8.80 19.80 -0.04
CA GLY A 61 9.97 20.66 -0.21
C GLY A 61 9.93 21.50 -1.49
N PRO A 62 10.67 22.64 -1.49
CA PRO A 62 10.59 23.62 -2.58
C PRO A 62 11.25 23.16 -3.89
N TYR A 63 12.05 22.09 -3.84
CA TYR A 63 12.81 21.61 -5.00
C TYR A 63 12.22 20.35 -5.63
N ILE A 64 11.01 19.92 -5.19
CA ILE A 64 10.37 18.75 -5.79
C ILE A 64 9.89 19.10 -7.19
N SER A 65 10.22 18.22 -8.14
CA SER A 65 9.77 18.32 -9.52
C SER A 65 8.25 18.08 -9.60
N ARG A 66 7.53 18.99 -10.26
CA ARG A 66 6.09 18.84 -10.51
C ARG A 66 5.79 17.57 -11.32
N ASP A 67 6.63 17.27 -12.31
CA ASP A 67 6.44 16.09 -13.17
C ASP A 67 6.65 14.80 -12.39
N GLU A 68 7.69 14.73 -11.54
CA GLU A 68 7.92 13.57 -10.67
C GLU A 68 6.78 13.37 -9.67
N ALA A 69 6.31 14.45 -9.04
CA ALA A 69 5.19 14.40 -8.10
C ALA A 69 3.90 13.93 -8.77
N MET A 70 3.57 14.45 -9.95
CA MET A 70 2.38 14.05 -10.70
C MET A 70 2.47 12.60 -11.19
N ASP A 71 3.62 12.19 -11.74
CA ASP A 71 3.83 10.83 -12.25
C ASP A 71 3.80 9.79 -11.12
N LEU A 72 4.39 10.10 -9.97
CA LEU A 72 4.30 9.25 -8.79
C LEU A 72 2.88 9.18 -8.24
N ALA A 73 2.19 10.32 -8.13
CA ALA A 73 0.80 10.37 -7.65
C ALA A 73 -0.13 9.53 -8.54
N TYR A 74 -0.03 9.67 -9.87
CA TYR A 74 -0.80 8.88 -10.82
C TYR A 74 -0.58 7.37 -10.63
N ASP A 75 0.67 6.92 -10.67
CA ASP A 75 0.96 5.50 -10.55
C ASP A 75 0.64 4.96 -9.15
N SER A 76 0.71 5.79 -8.10
CA SER A 76 0.33 5.38 -6.75
C SER A 76 -1.16 5.07 -6.60
N TYR A 77 -2.02 5.69 -7.40
CA TYR A 77 -3.44 5.33 -7.47
C TYR A 77 -3.71 4.15 -8.43
N VAL A 78 -3.10 4.15 -9.60
CA VAL A 78 -3.49 3.24 -10.70
C VAL A 78 -2.79 1.88 -10.61
N TYR A 79 -1.51 1.86 -10.24
CA TYR A 79 -0.75 0.62 -10.15
C TYR A 79 -1.31 -0.37 -9.11
N PRO A 80 -1.71 0.07 -7.89
CA PRO A 80 -2.36 -0.83 -6.95
C PRO A 80 -3.67 -1.43 -7.45
N MET A 81 -4.46 -0.67 -8.21
CA MET A 81 -5.71 -1.20 -8.80
C MET A 81 -5.43 -2.36 -9.77
N LYS A 82 -4.39 -2.23 -10.61
CA LYS A 82 -3.91 -3.33 -11.44
C LYS A 82 -3.51 -4.56 -10.61
N LEU A 83 -2.70 -4.34 -9.57
CA LEU A 83 -2.25 -5.43 -8.71
C LEU A 83 -3.41 -6.11 -7.96
N ALA A 84 -4.41 -5.35 -7.53
CA ALA A 84 -5.61 -5.90 -6.91
C ALA A 84 -6.32 -6.89 -7.84
N ASN A 85 -6.46 -6.55 -9.12
CA ASN A 85 -7.03 -7.44 -10.13
C ASN A 85 -6.14 -8.69 -10.33
N GLU A 86 -4.84 -8.52 -10.47
CA GLU A 86 -3.89 -9.63 -10.69
C GLU A 86 -3.81 -10.59 -9.51
N TRP A 87 -3.89 -10.08 -8.28
CA TRP A 87 -3.79 -10.89 -7.07
C TRP A 87 -5.14 -11.46 -6.60
N GLY A 88 -6.23 -11.11 -7.25
CA GLY A 88 -7.58 -11.52 -6.89
C GLY A 88 -7.97 -11.08 -5.49
N LEU A 89 -7.82 -9.77 -5.22
CA LEU A 89 -8.04 -9.20 -3.89
C LEU A 89 -9.45 -9.42 -3.38
N THR A 90 -9.58 -9.48 -2.06
CA THR A 90 -10.85 -9.50 -1.36
C THR A 90 -10.86 -8.43 -0.26
N TRP A 91 -12.05 -7.94 0.05
CA TRP A 91 -12.30 -7.08 1.20
C TRP A 91 -12.93 -7.88 2.35
N PRO A 92 -12.58 -7.64 3.61
CA PRO A 92 -11.56 -6.71 4.10
C PRO A 92 -10.13 -7.26 3.96
N PRO A 93 -9.08 -6.41 4.08
CA PRO A 93 -7.67 -6.82 3.93
C PRO A 93 -7.25 -7.98 4.82
N MET A 94 -7.73 -8.02 6.07
CA MET A 94 -7.43 -9.12 7.00
C MET A 94 -7.99 -10.47 6.53
N TYR A 95 -9.16 -10.46 5.89
CA TYR A 95 -9.70 -11.68 5.28
C TYR A 95 -8.82 -12.15 4.11
N HIS A 96 -8.37 -11.20 3.26
CA HIS A 96 -7.42 -11.51 2.19
C HIS A 96 -6.11 -12.10 2.74
N ASN A 97 -5.57 -11.55 3.85
CA ASN A 97 -4.39 -12.10 4.52
C ASN A 97 -4.60 -13.58 4.92
N THR A 98 -5.79 -13.93 5.41
CA THR A 98 -6.13 -15.33 5.74
C THR A 98 -6.07 -16.22 4.49
N LEU A 99 -6.63 -15.78 3.38
CA LEU A 99 -6.58 -16.51 2.10
C LEU A 99 -5.13 -16.65 1.60
N ARG A 100 -4.33 -15.60 1.71
CA ARG A 100 -2.91 -15.61 1.34
C ARG A 100 -2.11 -16.59 2.18
N ASN A 101 -2.31 -16.59 3.50
CA ASN A 101 -1.63 -17.51 4.43
C ASN A 101 -2.06 -18.96 4.22
N ALA A 102 -3.31 -19.20 3.83
CA ALA A 102 -3.81 -20.50 3.39
C ALA A 102 -3.35 -20.91 1.98
N LYS A 103 -2.48 -20.13 1.31
CA LYS A 103 -1.98 -20.34 -0.07
C LYS A 103 -3.08 -20.34 -1.15
N LEU A 104 -4.23 -19.76 -0.86
CA LEU A 104 -5.36 -19.62 -1.80
C LEU A 104 -5.25 -18.35 -2.65
N ARG A 105 -4.31 -17.48 -2.32
CA ARG A 105 -3.97 -16.26 -3.07
C ARG A 105 -2.45 -16.13 -3.20
N PRO A 106 -1.93 -15.60 -4.33
CA PRO A 106 -0.50 -15.55 -4.56
C PRO A 106 0.21 -14.47 -3.74
N LYS A 107 -0.45 -13.31 -3.58
CA LYS A 107 0.07 -12.09 -2.95
C LYS A 107 -1.06 -11.30 -2.28
N GLY A 108 -0.72 -10.19 -1.61
CA GLY A 108 -1.68 -9.24 -1.04
C GLY A 108 -1.46 -8.94 0.45
N LEU A 109 -0.41 -9.47 1.09
CA LEU A 109 0.03 -9.02 2.41
C LEU A 109 0.59 -7.60 2.33
N CYS A 110 0.63 -6.89 3.44
CA CYS A 110 1.21 -5.53 3.51
C CYS A 110 2.64 -5.48 2.96
N VAL A 111 3.44 -6.50 3.20
CA VAL A 111 4.81 -6.62 2.67
C VAL A 111 4.83 -6.77 1.15
N ASP A 112 3.89 -7.53 0.56
CA ASP A 112 3.78 -7.66 -0.90
C ASP A 112 3.44 -6.30 -1.55
N TRP A 113 2.56 -5.52 -0.91
CA TRP A 113 2.20 -4.18 -1.33
C TRP A 113 3.36 -3.20 -1.21
N ALA A 114 4.06 -3.19 -0.06
CA ALA A 114 5.21 -2.32 0.15
C ALA A 114 6.30 -2.60 -0.89
N ASP A 115 6.64 -3.86 -1.13
CA ASP A 115 7.62 -4.27 -2.15
C ASP A 115 7.23 -3.80 -3.55
N ALA A 116 5.98 -4.04 -3.95
CA ALA A 116 5.49 -3.65 -5.26
C ALA A 116 5.51 -2.13 -5.46
N MET A 117 5.03 -1.36 -4.46
CA MET A 117 5.01 0.10 -4.51
C MET A 117 6.42 0.71 -4.52
N ILE A 118 7.32 0.19 -3.70
CA ILE A 118 8.73 0.62 -3.68
C ILE A 118 9.40 0.29 -5.01
N THR A 119 9.16 -0.90 -5.56
CA THR A 119 9.71 -1.28 -6.86
C THR A 119 9.20 -0.37 -7.97
N MET A 120 7.91 -0.05 -8.00
CA MET A 120 7.31 0.88 -8.95
C MET A 120 7.95 2.27 -8.83
N ALA A 121 8.01 2.82 -7.62
CA ALA A 121 8.56 4.14 -7.37
C ALA A 121 10.05 4.26 -7.75
N ARG A 122 10.84 3.21 -7.51
CA ARG A 122 12.27 3.16 -7.89
C ARG A 122 12.52 3.16 -9.38
N ARG A 123 11.67 2.46 -10.14
CA ARG A 123 11.77 2.44 -11.60
C ARG A 123 11.61 3.82 -12.24
N LYS A 124 10.97 4.76 -11.51
CA LYS A 124 10.84 6.15 -11.95
C LYS A 124 12.15 6.93 -11.88
N ASN A 125 13.14 6.46 -11.11
CA ASN A 125 14.45 7.09 -10.94
C ASN A 125 14.37 8.59 -10.60
N MET A 126 13.45 8.93 -9.69
CA MET A 126 13.18 10.30 -9.25
C MET A 126 14.45 10.96 -8.67
N LYS A 127 14.65 12.23 -9.00
CA LYS A 127 15.82 13.01 -8.59
C LYS A 127 15.55 13.91 -7.39
N THR A 128 14.29 14.26 -7.18
CA THR A 128 13.85 15.23 -6.18
C THR A 128 13.18 14.62 -4.96
N MET A 129 12.98 13.29 -4.95
CA MET A 129 12.37 12.57 -3.84
C MET A 129 13.20 11.33 -3.46
N ASP A 130 13.13 10.97 -2.17
CA ASP A 130 13.66 9.71 -1.62
C ASP A 130 12.54 8.76 -1.25
N ILE A 131 12.84 7.46 -1.33
CA ILE A 131 11.89 6.36 -1.16
C ILE A 131 12.36 5.47 -0.02
N TYR A 132 11.48 5.24 0.94
CA TYR A 132 11.77 4.45 2.12
C TYR A 132 10.76 3.32 2.31
N TRP A 133 11.22 2.26 2.94
CA TRP A 133 10.35 1.22 3.49
C TRP A 133 10.01 1.58 4.93
N GLY A 134 8.73 1.86 5.20
CA GLY A 134 8.22 2.06 6.54
C GLY A 134 7.67 0.75 7.11
N VAL A 135 8.02 0.44 8.37
CA VAL A 135 7.45 -0.69 9.12
C VAL A 135 6.93 -0.19 10.46
N SER A 136 5.77 -0.66 10.86
CA SER A 136 5.18 -0.44 12.18
C SER A 136 4.93 -1.76 12.89
N ASN A 137 4.96 -1.77 14.23
CA ASN A 137 4.71 -2.93 15.09
C ASN A 137 5.57 -4.16 14.72
N ARG A 138 6.84 -3.96 14.35
CA ARG A 138 7.74 -5.00 13.88
C ARG A 138 7.86 -6.14 14.89
N GLY A 139 7.69 -7.37 14.39
CA GLY A 139 7.72 -8.60 15.19
C GLY A 139 6.38 -8.98 15.82
N ASP A 140 5.35 -8.17 15.64
CA ASP A 140 3.98 -8.54 16.04
C ASP A 140 3.27 -9.22 14.85
N PRO A 141 3.01 -10.54 14.89
CA PRO A 141 2.50 -11.29 13.75
C PRO A 141 1.09 -10.86 13.30
N TRP A 142 0.36 -10.12 14.12
CA TRP A 142 -1.00 -9.65 13.82
C TRP A 142 -1.08 -8.16 13.47
N ARG A 143 -0.10 -7.37 13.92
CA ARG A 143 -0.13 -5.91 13.82
C ARG A 143 1.03 -5.34 13.02
N GLU A 144 2.03 -6.15 12.68
CA GLU A 144 3.12 -5.69 11.81
C GLU A 144 2.55 -5.20 10.48
N HIS A 145 2.96 -4.01 10.08
CA HIS A 145 2.51 -3.40 8.85
C HIS A 145 3.67 -2.73 8.11
N SER A 146 3.65 -2.83 6.80
CA SER A 146 4.67 -2.30 5.89
C SER A 146 4.04 -1.40 4.84
N THR A 147 4.75 -0.31 4.49
CA THR A 147 4.30 0.61 3.42
C THR A 147 5.47 1.34 2.76
N LEU A 148 5.19 1.95 1.62
CA LEU A 148 6.06 2.94 0.98
C LEU A 148 5.93 4.29 1.69
N ILE A 149 7.08 4.94 2.00
CA ILE A 149 7.13 6.32 2.48
C ILE A 149 8.01 7.12 1.52
N VAL A 150 7.56 8.33 1.18
CA VAL A 150 8.23 9.24 0.24
C VAL A 150 8.54 10.55 0.95
N THR A 151 9.78 11.04 0.84
CA THR A 151 10.21 12.35 1.35
C THR A 151 10.75 13.22 0.22
N ALA A 152 10.93 14.51 0.46
CA ALA A 152 11.81 15.30 -0.40
C ALA A 152 13.25 14.77 -0.31
N LYS A 153 14.03 14.96 -1.35
CA LYS A 153 15.42 14.48 -1.44
C LYS A 153 16.26 14.94 -0.27
N GLY A 154 16.90 14.00 0.42
CA GLY A 154 17.74 14.26 1.59
C GLY A 154 17.02 14.65 2.87
N GLN A 155 15.69 14.68 2.87
CA GLN A 155 14.90 15.00 4.07
C GLN A 155 14.72 13.77 4.98
N PRO A 156 14.55 14.00 6.31
CA PRO A 156 14.31 12.93 7.28
C PRO A 156 13.09 12.07 6.95
N PHE A 157 13.17 10.79 7.32
CA PHE A 157 12.10 9.79 7.11
C PHE A 157 10.74 10.23 7.68
N ASP A 158 10.72 10.88 8.83
CA ASP A 158 9.52 11.31 9.54
C ASP A 158 8.84 12.55 8.95
N THR A 159 9.43 13.17 7.93
CA THR A 159 8.80 14.26 7.16
C THR A 159 7.96 13.74 5.98
N GLY A 160 7.94 12.43 5.75
CA GLY A 160 7.40 11.85 4.54
C GLY A 160 5.88 11.67 4.51
N ILE A 161 5.40 11.28 3.35
CA ILE A 161 4.03 10.83 3.08
C ILE A 161 4.02 9.32 2.93
N ILE A 162 3.11 8.64 3.62
CA ILE A 162 2.87 7.20 3.44
C ILE A 162 1.97 6.97 2.22
N LEU A 163 2.24 5.89 1.47
CA LEU A 163 1.46 5.47 0.31
C LEU A 163 1.07 3.99 0.51
N ASP A 164 -0.13 3.75 1.04
CA ASP A 164 -0.57 2.47 1.58
C ASP A 164 -1.82 1.94 0.88
N PRO A 165 -1.70 1.11 -0.14
CA PRO A 165 -2.84 0.50 -0.80
C PRO A 165 -3.43 -0.70 -0.04
N TRP A 166 -2.68 -1.30 0.91
CA TRP A 166 -3.17 -2.48 1.64
C TRP A 166 -4.42 -2.18 2.45
N ARG A 167 -4.49 -1.04 3.14
CA ARG A 167 -5.62 -0.68 4.04
C ARG A 167 -6.98 -0.74 3.35
N ASN A 168 -7.03 -0.45 2.07
CA ASN A 168 -8.26 -0.38 1.29
C ASN A 168 -8.25 -1.33 0.09
N SER A 169 -7.54 -2.49 0.22
CA SER A 169 -7.52 -3.57 -0.78
C SER A 169 -7.30 -3.06 -2.21
N GLY A 170 -6.24 -2.29 -2.42
CA GLY A 170 -5.85 -1.74 -3.73
C GLY A 170 -6.28 -0.29 -3.99
N LYS A 171 -7.16 0.30 -3.16
CA LYS A 171 -7.38 1.75 -3.17
C LYS A 171 -6.34 2.43 -2.31
N LEU A 172 -5.62 3.38 -2.89
CA LEU A 172 -4.58 4.09 -2.15
C LEU A 172 -5.15 4.81 -0.93
N TYR A 173 -4.49 4.62 0.22
CA TYR A 173 -4.60 5.44 1.40
C TYR A 173 -3.27 6.18 1.58
N TRP A 174 -3.30 7.49 1.85
CA TRP A 174 -2.11 8.28 2.05
C TRP A 174 -2.33 9.40 3.06
N LEU A 175 -1.31 9.76 3.79
CA LEU A 175 -1.27 10.93 4.68
C LEU A 175 0.18 11.20 5.09
N HIS A 176 0.41 12.31 5.79
CA HIS A 176 1.71 12.56 6.40
C HIS A 176 2.04 11.51 7.45
N HIS A 177 3.28 11.04 7.45
CA HIS A 177 3.80 10.00 8.33
C HIS A 177 3.45 10.20 9.81
N ILE A 178 3.60 11.44 10.33
CA ILE A 178 3.35 11.77 11.73
C ILE A 178 1.88 11.82 12.10
N GLU A 179 1.00 11.96 11.13
CA GLU A 179 -0.45 12.09 11.31
C GLU A 179 -1.16 10.74 11.33
N ASP A 180 -0.45 9.63 11.10
CA ASP A 180 -1.09 8.32 11.06
C ASP A 180 -1.59 7.89 12.45
N PRO A 181 -2.91 7.83 12.66
CA PRO A 181 -3.48 7.45 13.94
C PRO A 181 -3.33 5.97 14.27
N ALA A 182 -3.15 5.13 13.24
CA ALA A 182 -3.16 3.67 13.37
C ALA A 182 -1.77 3.08 13.56
N TYR A 183 -0.74 3.71 12.98
CA TYR A 183 0.60 3.14 12.92
C TYR A 183 1.69 4.15 13.30
N LYS A 184 2.68 3.68 14.07
CA LYS A 184 3.90 4.42 14.37
C LYS A 184 5.03 3.87 13.52
N TRP A 185 5.30 4.54 12.41
CA TRP A 185 6.23 4.09 11.40
C TRP A 185 7.69 4.24 11.83
N LYS A 186 8.49 3.25 11.48
CA LYS A 186 9.95 3.25 11.63
C LYS A 186 10.59 2.90 10.31
N TYR A 187 11.75 3.48 10.05
CA TYR A 187 12.54 3.14 8.89
C TYR A 187 12.97 1.67 8.94
N HIS A 188 12.81 0.98 7.83
CA HIS A 188 13.30 -0.38 7.64
C HIS A 188 14.45 -0.39 6.64
N ALA A 189 15.66 -0.72 7.12
CA ALA A 189 16.81 -0.98 6.26
C ALA A 189 16.63 -2.33 5.54
N GLY A 190 15.83 -2.36 4.48
CA GLY A 190 15.72 -3.49 3.58
C GLY A 190 16.87 -3.50 2.56
N PRO A 191 17.04 -4.57 1.77
CA PRO A 191 18.09 -4.68 0.76
C PRO A 191 18.03 -3.55 -0.28
N PHE A 192 16.99 -2.78 -0.24
CA PHE A 192 16.68 -1.71 -1.19
C PHE A 192 16.44 -0.33 -0.55
N SER A 193 16.61 -0.18 0.73
CA SER A 193 16.48 1.15 1.35
C SER A 193 17.71 2.01 1.08
N PRO A 194 17.54 3.31 0.80
CA PRO A 194 18.67 4.24 0.83
C PRO A 194 19.31 4.21 2.21
N LEU A 195 20.57 4.68 2.30
CA LEU A 195 21.22 4.86 3.61
C LEU A 195 20.30 5.69 4.51
N PRO A 196 20.21 5.38 5.82
CA PRO A 196 19.38 6.16 6.73
C PRO A 196 19.80 7.63 6.64
N PRO A 197 18.85 8.57 6.75
CA PRO A 197 19.15 9.99 6.79
C PRO A 197 20.21 10.30 7.86
N LEU A 198 21.13 11.21 7.57
CA LEU A 198 22.14 11.66 8.52
C LEU A 198 21.45 12.07 9.83
N GLY A 199 21.78 11.39 10.94
CA GLY A 199 21.24 11.66 12.27
C GLY A 199 20.39 10.54 12.88
N GLN A 200 19.98 9.53 12.12
CA GLN A 200 19.36 8.33 12.71
C GLN A 200 20.42 7.25 12.95
N SER A 201 20.77 7.07 14.22
CA SER A 201 21.71 6.02 14.67
C SER A 201 21.26 4.65 14.16
N THR A 202 22.14 4.01 13.41
CA THR A 202 22.07 2.59 13.11
C THR A 202 22.19 1.81 14.40
N ALA A 203 21.06 1.50 15.03
CA ALA A 203 21.07 0.50 16.09
C ALA A 203 21.56 -0.82 15.48
N LYS A 204 22.77 -1.18 15.85
CA LYS A 204 23.52 -2.44 15.69
C LYS A 204 23.00 -3.42 14.60
N ARG A 205 23.79 -3.56 13.53
CA ARG A 205 23.86 -4.80 12.78
C ARG A 205 24.09 -5.94 13.77
N ILE A 206 23.09 -6.74 14.03
CA ILE A 206 23.28 -8.08 14.56
C ILE A 206 23.49 -8.96 13.34
N VAL A 207 24.75 -9.23 13.05
CA VAL A 207 25.19 -10.36 12.24
C VAL A 207 25.05 -11.56 13.16
N GLN A 208 24.14 -12.44 12.88
CA GLN A 208 24.21 -13.87 13.17
C GLN A 208 23.61 -14.64 12.02
#